data_3d346b353b08814e59d67c863157c9fe
#
_entry.id   3d346b353b08814e59d67c863157c9fe
#
_cell.length_a   1.000
_cell.length_b   1.000
_cell.length_c   1.000
_cell.angle_alpha   90.00
_cell.angle_beta   90.00
_cell.angle_gamma   90.00
#
_symmetry.space_group_name_H-M   'P 1'
#
loop_
_entity.id
_entity.type
_entity.pdbx_description
1 polymer ?
#
loop_
_entity_poly.entity_id
_entity_poly.type
_entity_poly.pdbx_seq_one_letter_code
_entity_poly.pdbx_strand_id
1 'polypeptide(L)'
;MIQRALEDNIMGLNERRKIKELQDTTFPERTAELAEITGGNIAYDVDWDSFADDLEGLNFMDNISCHRTNMALRVICSDDLGKEAIQEQLKVIKLKNVKDKGDMQCTFKDGVLEMHCAYAQRTDGMFSDNQIREVLMAGLQ
;
A
#
# COMPACT_ATOMS: atom_id res chain seq x y z
N MET A 1 23.35 4.78 -14.69
CA MET A 1 23.64 3.54 -15.45
C MET A 1 24.33 2.50 -14.60
N ILE A 2 25.53 2.79 -14.11
CA ILE A 2 26.28 1.86 -13.23
C ILE A 2 25.50 1.58 -11.95
N GLN A 3 24.89 2.60 -11.38
CA GLN A 3 24.10 2.45 -10.15
C GLN A 3 22.92 1.49 -10.34
N ARG A 4 22.22 1.60 -11.47
CA ARG A 4 21.11 0.70 -11.76
C ARG A 4 21.56 -0.75 -11.89
N ALA A 5 22.71 -0.99 -12.49
CA ALA A 5 23.27 -2.32 -12.59
C ALA A 5 23.62 -2.90 -11.22
N LEU A 6 24.12 -2.04 -10.31
CA LEU A 6 24.41 -2.45 -8.93
C LEU A 6 23.11 -2.76 -8.17
N GLU A 7 22.08 -1.97 -8.36
CA GLU A 7 20.76 -2.20 -7.74
C GLU A 7 20.16 -3.51 -8.22
N ASP A 8 20.23 -3.80 -9.52
CA ASP A 8 19.75 -5.05 -10.08
C ASP A 8 20.52 -6.25 -9.55
N ASN A 9 21.84 -6.09 -9.27
CA ASN A 9 22.64 -7.14 -8.68
C ASN A 9 22.36 -7.37 -7.20
N ILE A 10 21.90 -6.32 -6.47
CA ILE A 10 21.54 -6.44 -5.06
C ILE A 10 20.22 -7.17 -4.90
N MET A 11 19.26 -6.89 -5.78
CA MET A 11 17.95 -7.53 -5.73
C MET A 11 18.02 -8.91 -6.37
N GLY A 12 17.70 -9.94 -5.59
CA GLY A 12 17.70 -11.32 -6.06
C GLY A 12 16.66 -11.61 -7.14
N LEU A 13 16.87 -12.68 -7.87
CA LEU A 13 15.97 -13.10 -8.96
C LEU A 13 14.56 -13.41 -8.45
N ASN A 14 14.46 -14.06 -7.29
CA ASN A 14 13.15 -14.42 -6.71
C ASN A 14 12.35 -13.17 -6.32
N GLU A 15 13.01 -12.17 -5.77
CA GLU A 15 12.37 -10.89 -5.42
C GLU A 15 11.91 -10.19 -6.68
N ARG A 16 12.72 -10.14 -7.73
CA ARG A 16 12.35 -9.52 -9.01
C ARG A 16 11.16 -10.21 -9.67
N ARG A 17 11.14 -11.54 -9.62
CA ARG A 17 10.00 -12.33 -10.15
C ARG A 17 8.73 -12.04 -9.39
N LYS A 18 8.80 -11.98 -8.07
CA LYS A 18 7.62 -11.69 -7.24
C LYS A 18 7.11 -10.28 -7.48
N ILE A 19 8.01 -9.30 -7.56
CA ILE A 19 7.64 -7.91 -7.87
C ILE A 19 6.92 -7.85 -9.21
N LYS A 20 7.46 -8.50 -10.24
CA LYS A 20 6.83 -8.50 -11.56
C LYS A 20 5.45 -9.14 -11.53
N GLU A 21 5.29 -10.24 -10.81
CA GLU A 21 3.98 -10.87 -10.62
C GLU A 21 2.98 -9.93 -9.97
N LEU A 22 3.41 -9.24 -8.90
CA LEU A 22 2.55 -8.28 -8.19
C LEU A 22 2.17 -7.10 -9.08
N GLN A 23 3.12 -6.58 -9.85
CA GLN A 23 2.86 -5.46 -10.77
C GLN A 23 1.94 -5.84 -11.92
N ASP A 24 2.06 -7.05 -12.44
CA ASP A 24 1.33 -7.48 -13.63
C ASP A 24 -0.07 -8.02 -13.33
N THR A 25 -0.29 -8.57 -12.14
CA THR A 25 -1.55 -9.24 -11.81
C THR A 25 -2.23 -8.68 -10.57
N THR A 26 -1.55 -8.71 -9.43
CA THR A 26 -2.16 -8.40 -8.13
C THR A 26 -2.54 -6.93 -7.99
N PHE A 27 -1.61 -6.02 -8.27
CA PHE A 27 -1.89 -4.58 -8.10
C PHE A 27 -2.87 -4.04 -9.12
N PRO A 28 -2.91 -4.48 -10.39
CA PRO A 28 -4.00 -4.10 -11.27
C PRO A 28 -5.38 -4.51 -10.75
N GLU A 29 -5.50 -5.70 -10.15
CA GLU A 29 -6.75 -6.16 -9.55
C GLU A 29 -7.15 -5.32 -8.33
N ARG A 30 -6.18 -5.03 -7.46
CA ARG A 30 -6.42 -4.20 -6.27
C ARG A 30 -6.79 -2.76 -6.65
N THR A 31 -6.16 -2.22 -7.68
CA THR A 31 -6.48 -0.89 -8.19
C THR A 31 -7.87 -0.83 -8.80
N ALA A 32 -8.27 -1.85 -9.54
CA ALA A 32 -9.62 -1.95 -10.09
C ALA A 32 -10.68 -2.03 -8.99
N GLU A 33 -10.43 -2.82 -7.94
CA GLU A 33 -11.29 -2.90 -6.77
C GLU A 33 -11.41 -1.54 -6.08
N LEU A 34 -10.27 -0.85 -5.93
CA LEU A 34 -10.22 0.48 -5.33
C LEU A 34 -11.04 1.49 -6.12
N ALA A 35 -10.98 1.44 -7.44
CA ALA A 35 -11.77 2.30 -8.32
C ALA A 35 -13.28 2.04 -8.16
N GLU A 36 -13.69 0.79 -8.02
CA GLU A 36 -15.08 0.44 -7.75
C GLU A 36 -15.56 0.98 -6.42
N ILE A 37 -14.74 0.83 -5.38
CA ILE A 37 -15.10 1.28 -4.02
C ILE A 37 -15.25 2.80 -3.96
N THR A 38 -14.28 3.52 -4.53
CA THR A 38 -14.18 4.97 -4.37
C THR A 38 -14.84 5.75 -5.49
N GLY A 39 -15.00 5.15 -6.65
CA GLY A 39 -15.44 5.86 -7.85
C GLY A 39 -14.41 6.85 -8.37
N GLY A 40 -13.19 6.82 -7.82
CA GLY A 40 -12.12 7.74 -8.17
C GLY A 40 -10.98 7.07 -8.90
N ASN A 41 -9.92 7.82 -9.10
CA ASN A 41 -8.75 7.38 -9.84
C ASN A 41 -7.52 7.38 -8.91
N ILE A 42 -7.58 6.53 -7.91
CA ILE A 42 -6.54 6.42 -6.87
C ILE A 42 -5.60 5.27 -7.23
N ALA A 43 -4.29 5.50 -7.11
CA ALA A 43 -3.28 4.49 -7.43
C ALA A 43 -2.54 4.03 -6.18
N TYR A 44 -2.10 2.77 -6.21
CA TYR A 44 -1.09 2.28 -5.28
C TYR A 44 0.29 2.58 -5.85
N ASP A 45 1.15 3.19 -5.04
CA ASP A 45 2.54 3.48 -5.38
C ASP A 45 3.43 2.76 -4.38
N VAL A 46 4.09 1.70 -4.82
CA VAL A 46 4.90 0.84 -3.96
C VAL A 46 6.38 1.17 -4.14
N ASP A 47 7.08 1.36 -3.03
CA ASP A 47 8.53 1.47 -3.03
C ASP A 47 9.12 0.06 -3.16
N TRP A 48 9.24 -0.41 -4.39
CA TRP A 48 9.71 -1.77 -4.67
C TRP A 48 11.14 -2.00 -4.20
N ASP A 49 11.99 -0.98 -4.23
CA ASP A 49 13.37 -1.09 -3.78
C ASP A 49 13.46 -1.41 -2.29
N SER A 50 12.47 -1.01 -1.52
CA SER A 50 12.44 -1.32 -0.08
C SER A 50 12.25 -2.82 0.20
N PHE A 51 11.89 -3.60 -0.80
CA PHE A 51 11.75 -5.06 -0.71
C PHE A 51 12.92 -5.82 -1.32
N ALA A 52 14.01 -5.15 -1.67
CA ALA A 52 15.10 -5.73 -2.47
C ALA A 52 15.68 -7.03 -1.89
N ASP A 53 15.73 -7.15 -0.56
CA ASP A 53 16.25 -8.31 0.14
C ASP A 53 15.19 -8.98 1.03
N ASP A 54 13.90 -8.80 0.72
CA ASP A 54 12.81 -9.25 1.57
C ASP A 54 11.72 -9.96 0.78
N LEU A 55 12.00 -11.19 0.39
CA LEU A 55 11.03 -12.03 -0.31
C LEU A 55 9.80 -12.33 0.55
N GLU A 56 9.99 -12.52 1.86
CA GLU A 56 8.87 -12.75 2.78
C GLU A 56 7.92 -11.56 2.81
N GLY A 57 8.47 -10.36 2.89
CA GLY A 57 7.66 -9.15 2.86
C GLY A 57 6.85 -9.05 1.58
N LEU A 58 7.47 -9.36 0.44
CA LEU A 58 6.77 -9.38 -0.85
C LEU A 58 5.63 -10.41 -0.88
N ASN A 59 5.85 -11.58 -0.27
CA ASN A 59 4.83 -12.63 -0.26
C ASN A 59 3.61 -12.29 0.59
N PHE A 60 3.75 -11.45 1.60
CA PHE A 60 2.65 -11.14 2.52
C PHE A 60 2.02 -9.77 2.29
N MET A 61 2.66 -8.88 1.52
CA MET A 61 2.22 -7.49 1.43
C MET A 61 0.81 -7.33 0.86
N ASP A 62 0.43 -8.11 -0.14
CA ASP A 62 -0.86 -7.92 -0.80
C ASP A 62 -2.04 -8.46 0.00
N ASN A 63 -1.95 -9.71 0.42
CA ASN A 63 -3.09 -10.42 1.00
C ASN A 63 -3.68 -9.73 2.22
N ILE A 64 -2.88 -8.93 2.92
CA ILE A 64 -3.31 -8.28 4.15
C ILE A 64 -3.36 -6.78 3.97
N SER A 65 -2.27 -6.15 3.51
CA SER A 65 -2.18 -4.68 3.49
C SER A 65 -3.16 -4.05 2.51
N CYS A 66 -3.16 -4.47 1.25
CA CYS A 66 -4.08 -3.91 0.26
C CYS A 66 -5.53 -4.26 0.55
N HIS A 67 -5.76 -5.49 1.03
CA HIS A 67 -7.10 -5.91 1.42
C HIS A 67 -7.65 -5.03 2.55
N ARG A 68 -6.86 -4.81 3.59
CA ARG A 68 -7.27 -3.98 4.75
C ARG A 68 -7.49 -2.53 4.35
N THR A 69 -6.62 -2.00 3.49
CA THR A 69 -6.76 -0.62 2.98
C THR A 69 -8.07 -0.47 2.20
N ASN A 70 -8.34 -1.41 1.30
CA ASN A 70 -9.57 -1.37 0.52
C ASN A 70 -10.81 -1.56 1.40
N MET A 71 -10.73 -2.39 2.44
CA MET A 71 -11.81 -2.51 3.42
C MET A 71 -12.08 -1.23 4.19
N ALA A 72 -11.02 -0.54 4.62
CA ALA A 72 -11.16 0.74 5.30
C ALA A 72 -11.88 1.76 4.41
N LEU A 73 -11.48 1.83 3.14
CA LEU A 73 -12.10 2.72 2.17
C LEU A 73 -13.55 2.33 1.86
N ARG A 74 -13.84 1.04 1.83
CA ARG A 74 -15.22 0.56 1.62
C ARG A 74 -16.16 1.06 2.71
N VAL A 75 -15.70 1.10 3.95
CA VAL A 75 -16.50 1.62 5.06
C VAL A 75 -16.70 3.13 4.92
N ILE A 76 -15.64 3.88 4.64
CA ILE A 76 -15.74 5.36 4.48
C ILE A 76 -16.63 5.71 3.30
N CYS A 77 -16.53 4.97 2.21
CA CYS A 77 -17.28 5.22 0.98
C CYS A 77 -18.68 4.59 0.97
N SER A 78 -19.16 4.09 2.12
CA SER A 78 -20.49 3.48 2.22
C SER A 78 -21.63 4.51 2.12
N ASP A 79 -21.32 5.79 2.30
CA ASP A 79 -22.28 6.87 2.06
C ASP A 79 -21.72 7.89 1.06
N ASP A 80 -22.57 8.75 0.55
CA ASP A 80 -22.21 9.71 -0.50
C ASP A 80 -21.18 10.74 -0.03
N LEU A 81 -21.31 11.20 1.22
CA LEU A 81 -20.38 12.19 1.76
C LEU A 81 -18.98 11.64 1.93
N GLY A 82 -18.86 10.42 2.45
CA GLY A 82 -17.56 9.76 2.59
C GLY A 82 -16.92 9.49 1.25
N LYS A 83 -17.69 9.01 0.29
CA LYS A 83 -17.22 8.71 -1.06
C LYS A 83 -16.73 9.99 -1.76
N GLU A 84 -17.49 11.07 -1.66
CA GLU A 84 -17.11 12.35 -2.24
C GLU A 84 -15.82 12.90 -1.61
N ALA A 85 -15.70 12.82 -0.28
CA ALA A 85 -14.51 13.27 0.43
C ALA A 85 -13.27 12.50 -0.03
N ILE A 86 -13.37 11.18 -0.19
CA ILE A 86 -12.27 10.35 -0.67
C ILE A 86 -11.90 10.72 -2.12
N GLN A 87 -12.90 10.90 -3.00
CA GLN A 87 -12.66 11.28 -4.39
C GLN A 87 -11.91 12.60 -4.49
N GLU A 88 -12.23 13.55 -3.64
CA GLU A 88 -11.62 14.88 -3.67
C GLU A 88 -10.26 14.92 -3.00
N GLN A 89 -10.05 14.15 -1.94
CA GLN A 89 -8.92 14.35 -1.04
C GLN A 89 -7.87 13.26 -1.07
N LEU A 90 -8.19 12.02 -1.46
CA LEU A 90 -7.20 10.94 -1.53
C LEU A 90 -6.73 10.77 -2.97
N LYS A 91 -5.43 10.93 -3.20
CA LYS A 91 -4.84 10.89 -4.56
C LYS A 91 -3.99 9.65 -4.80
N VAL A 92 -3.23 9.22 -3.79
CA VAL A 92 -2.33 8.08 -3.94
C VAL A 92 -2.14 7.37 -2.60
N ILE A 93 -1.94 6.06 -2.66
CA ILE A 93 -1.62 5.23 -1.50
C ILE A 93 -0.19 4.74 -1.70
N LYS A 94 0.73 5.20 -0.84
CA LYS A 94 2.14 4.82 -0.89
C LYS A 94 2.44 3.73 0.12
N LEU A 95 3.10 2.67 -0.33
CA LEU A 95 3.49 1.54 0.51
C LEU A 95 5.01 1.40 0.52
N LYS A 96 5.58 1.27 1.70
CA LYS A 96 7.01 1.07 1.88
C LYS A 96 7.28 -0.02 2.91
N ASN A 97 8.23 -0.90 2.60
CA ASN A 97 8.66 -1.95 3.52
C ASN A 97 9.70 -1.40 4.50
N VAL A 98 9.54 -1.73 5.78
CA VAL A 98 10.55 -1.47 6.81
C VAL A 98 10.86 -2.79 7.53
N LYS A 99 12.03 -2.86 8.17
CA LYS A 99 12.47 -4.07 8.85
C LYS A 99 11.92 -4.16 10.27
N ASP A 100 11.86 -3.05 10.98
CA ASP A 100 11.47 -3.01 12.38
C ASP A 100 10.08 -2.43 12.57
N LYS A 101 9.32 -3.02 13.49
CA LYS A 101 8.00 -2.51 13.86
C LYS A 101 8.07 -1.08 14.40
N GLY A 102 9.19 -0.70 15.03
CA GLY A 102 9.38 0.66 15.52
C GLY A 102 9.42 1.72 14.43
N ASP A 103 9.66 1.32 13.18
CA ASP A 103 9.71 2.22 12.04
C ASP A 103 8.38 2.29 11.27
N MET A 104 7.36 1.57 11.74
CA MET A 104 6.05 1.60 11.10
C MET A 104 5.38 2.96 11.22
N GLN A 105 4.77 3.41 10.14
CA GLN A 105 4.05 4.69 10.08
C GLN A 105 2.81 4.55 9.21
N CYS A 106 1.76 5.25 9.60
CA CYS A 106 0.57 5.39 8.78
C CYS A 106 0.11 6.84 8.89
N THR A 107 0.24 7.58 7.80
CA THR A 107 -0.09 9.00 7.75
C THR A 107 -0.96 9.32 6.55
N PHE A 108 -1.83 10.32 6.70
CA PHE A 108 -2.61 10.85 5.58
C PHE A 108 -2.45 12.35 5.56
N LYS A 109 -1.77 12.85 4.53
CA LYS A 109 -1.46 14.26 4.39
C LYS A 109 -1.34 14.63 2.91
N ASP A 110 -1.87 15.77 2.53
CA ASP A 110 -1.75 16.34 1.18
C ASP A 110 -2.16 15.35 0.09
N GLY A 111 -3.20 14.58 0.34
CA GLY A 111 -3.73 13.61 -0.62
C GLY A 111 -2.98 12.29 -0.64
N VAL A 112 -2.01 12.08 0.22
CA VAL A 112 -1.18 10.88 0.26
C VAL A 112 -1.46 10.09 1.53
N LEU A 113 -1.95 8.86 1.36
CA LEU A 113 -1.97 7.87 2.44
C LEU A 113 -0.68 7.09 2.34
N GLU A 114 0.22 7.29 3.28
CA GLU A 114 1.52 6.64 3.29
C GLU A 114 1.63 5.65 4.44
N MET A 115 1.96 4.41 4.11
CA MET A 115 2.09 3.34 5.08
C MET A 115 3.46 2.69 4.99
N HIS A 116 4.19 2.72 6.09
CA HIS A 116 5.45 2.00 6.26
C HIS A 116 5.17 0.80 7.15
N CYS A 117 5.30 -0.38 6.61
CA CYS A 117 4.94 -1.62 7.30
C CYS A 117 6.10 -2.61 7.30
N ALA A 118 6.20 -3.40 8.35
CA ALA A 118 7.15 -4.49 8.43
C ALA A 118 6.49 -5.76 7.88
N TYR A 119 6.32 -5.84 6.58
CA TYR A 119 5.50 -6.87 5.91
C TYR A 119 5.95 -8.30 6.21
N ALA A 120 7.24 -8.53 6.39
CA ALA A 120 7.76 -9.85 6.73
C ALA A 120 7.25 -10.38 8.08
N GLN A 121 6.76 -9.51 8.92
CA GLN A 121 6.17 -9.88 10.21
C GLN A 121 4.66 -10.13 10.12
N ARG A 122 4.12 -10.20 8.92
CA ARG A 122 2.73 -10.51 8.63
C ARG A 122 1.78 -9.51 9.31
N THR A 123 0.73 -10.01 9.95
CA THR A 123 -0.29 -9.14 10.57
C THR A 123 0.28 -8.23 11.65
N ASP A 124 1.29 -8.67 12.38
CA ASP A 124 1.93 -7.86 13.42
C ASP A 124 2.72 -6.68 12.85
N GLY A 125 3.12 -6.77 11.59
CA GLY A 125 3.87 -5.74 10.90
C GLY A 125 3.01 -4.85 9.99
N MET A 126 1.69 -4.89 10.13
CA MET A 126 0.77 -4.13 9.27
C MET A 126 -0.31 -3.47 10.12
N PHE A 127 -0.93 -2.44 9.55
CA PHE A 127 -2.03 -1.74 10.21
C PHE A 127 -3.35 -2.47 9.96
N SER A 128 -4.25 -2.43 10.94
CA SER A 128 -5.60 -2.96 10.78
C SER A 128 -6.44 -2.01 9.93
N ASP A 129 -7.55 -2.50 9.40
CA ASP A 129 -8.50 -1.67 8.67
C ASP A 129 -9.04 -0.54 9.54
N ASN A 130 -9.27 -0.79 10.83
CA ASN A 130 -9.70 0.24 11.79
C ASN A 130 -8.65 1.34 11.94
N GLN A 131 -7.37 0.98 12.08
CA GLN A 131 -6.29 1.95 12.21
C GLN A 131 -6.16 2.80 10.96
N ILE A 132 -6.23 2.18 9.79
CA ILE A 132 -6.17 2.90 8.50
C ILE A 132 -7.35 3.85 8.39
N ARG A 133 -8.55 3.39 8.73
CA ARG A 133 -9.76 4.22 8.70
C ARG A 133 -9.65 5.43 9.63
N GLU A 134 -9.14 5.23 10.84
CA GLU A 134 -8.96 6.31 11.81
C GLU A 134 -8.00 7.39 11.28
N VAL A 135 -6.90 6.96 10.65
CA VAL A 135 -5.92 7.89 10.07
C VAL A 135 -6.57 8.69 8.94
N LEU A 136 -7.31 8.04 8.05
CA LEU A 136 -8.01 8.71 6.97
C LEU A 136 -9.05 9.69 7.49
N MET A 137 -9.88 9.24 8.42
CA MET A 137 -10.95 10.08 8.97
C MET A 137 -10.40 11.31 9.70
N ALA A 138 -9.26 11.19 10.36
CA ALA A 138 -8.63 12.33 11.03
C ALA A 138 -8.13 13.38 10.03
N GLY A 139 -7.78 12.99 8.82
CA GLY A 139 -7.26 13.90 7.79
C GLY A 139 -8.31 14.40 6.80
N LEU A 140 -9.45 13.74 6.68
CA LEU A 140 -10.52 14.16 5.77
C LEU A 140 -11.27 15.37 6.33
N GLN A 141 -11.60 16.28 5.43
CA GLN A 141 -12.30 17.51 5.79
C GLN A 141 -13.67 17.63 5.13
#